data_8e7680ca58c714a994087373f314bfb7
#
_entry.id   8e7680ca58c714a994087373f314bfb7
#
_cell.length_a   1.000
_cell.length_b   1.000
_cell.length_c   1.000
_cell.angle_alpha   90.00
_cell.angle_beta   90.00
_cell.angle_gamma   90.00
#
_symmetry.space_group_name_H-M   'P 1'
#
loop_
_entity.id
_entity.type
_entity.pdbx_description
1 polymer ?
#
loop_
_entity_poly.entity_id
_entity_poly.type
_entity_poly.pdbx_seq_one_letter_code
_entity_poly.pdbx_strand_id
1 'polypeptide(L)'
;DYPLPLFGPPWSAPLEFPLYQYCVARVSTLTGLPLEPAGRLVALTFFYLALPALFLLLRHLALPAPRRWLFLGLILVSPAYLYYSRSFMIESSALCAAAWFLHAYCRAIETRDLRWIGWAALLGIIAALLKITTLLMFLMPAAWFTLWHLWQIRPAMWPGVWRPSFATVAAAFAATLPAMIAAAAWIHHGDSVKAGNPLSHFLLSSELHAWTYGHAGQRFSSAFWASIFTTTTTTTLQVANLLMFATFALLIGRSRRWTAAGLLLCFLAGPLVLANLYLIHDYYYYATGLFLLAGLTLAWSELLDLPAVPALGKWLVIVLCLTAQVLAFTHSYLLLQTPPRPEPPELARVLPAITARDDVILICGLEWNPILPYYAQRRAIMVANQYFGDDQALQRVIARLPKGRIAALVVVGELRNRTDYLWSLARSLNLSDRPLLSSSDTQCFLAQRLIPSALKILQNIPLHTLALGTPAASDIPGVKRVRYEVAKLEGNDAFDMMHPVPVEIVAPFGIAASIVDGHRVFNAHAPTEVIFQLTPGARTVQTGYGLLPSAYENGHELEGVRFLVELIRPSGERTVLFDQFLNPSHQPADRGMHQAQFDLPAQAEGRIIFSTLPGPNHNISFNWAYWTDLTIR
;
A
#
# COMPACT_ATOMS: atom_id res chain seq x y z
N ASP A 1 -1.69 2.94 -21.78
CA ASP A 1 -0.76 4.01 -21.51
C ASP A 1 0.10 3.66 -20.33
N TYR A 2 1.38 3.54 -20.54
CA TYR A 2 2.37 3.34 -19.52
C TYR A 2 3.44 4.43 -19.61
N PRO A 3 3.90 4.95 -18.50
CA PRO A 3 3.45 4.75 -17.11
C PRO A 3 2.14 5.47 -16.81
N LEU A 4 1.52 5.14 -15.65
CA LEU A 4 0.33 5.85 -15.18
C LEU A 4 0.59 7.36 -15.16
N PRO A 5 -0.28 8.18 -15.74
CA PRO A 5 -0.12 9.63 -15.83
C PRO A 5 -0.48 10.29 -14.50
N LEU A 6 0.47 10.34 -13.56
CA LEU A 6 0.24 10.73 -12.15
C LEU A 6 0.70 12.14 -11.78
N PHE A 7 1.57 12.78 -12.57
CA PHE A 7 2.16 14.07 -12.14
C PHE A 7 1.91 15.20 -13.13
N GLY A 8 1.03 15.01 -14.11
CA GLY A 8 0.86 15.96 -15.21
C GLY A 8 1.92 15.80 -16.30
N PRO A 9 1.89 16.69 -17.34
CA PRO A 9 2.84 16.60 -18.44
C PRO A 9 4.30 16.60 -18.00
N PRO A 10 5.18 15.73 -18.55
CA PRO A 10 4.98 14.89 -19.74
C PRO A 10 4.21 13.57 -19.52
N TRP A 11 3.47 13.40 -18.45
CA TRP A 11 2.68 12.22 -18.11
C TRP A 11 3.52 10.95 -17.91
N SER A 12 4.77 11.12 -17.52
CA SER A 12 5.71 10.03 -17.31
C SER A 12 6.61 10.34 -16.11
N ALA A 13 6.74 9.37 -15.22
CA ALA A 13 7.72 9.35 -14.16
C ALA A 13 8.44 8.00 -14.20
N PRO A 14 9.42 7.82 -15.13
CA PRO A 14 10.08 6.55 -15.32
C PRO A 14 10.88 6.15 -14.08
N LEU A 15 10.65 4.94 -13.58
CA LEU A 15 11.48 4.27 -12.56
C LEU A 15 12.20 3.10 -13.23
N GLU A 16 11.56 1.94 -13.36
CA GLU A 16 12.07 0.81 -14.12
C GLU A 16 11.74 0.93 -15.61
N PHE A 17 12.49 0.23 -16.45
CA PHE A 17 12.16 0.12 -17.87
C PHE A 17 10.90 -0.73 -18.07
N PRO A 18 9.92 -0.27 -18.88
CA PRO A 18 8.56 -0.82 -18.89
C PRO A 18 8.41 -2.16 -19.64
N LEU A 19 9.38 -3.04 -19.59
CA LEU A 19 9.35 -4.33 -20.31
C LEU A 19 8.24 -5.25 -19.76
N TYR A 20 8.16 -5.40 -18.44
CA TYR A 20 7.11 -6.20 -17.79
C TYR A 20 5.72 -5.67 -18.12
N GLN A 21 5.53 -4.37 -18.00
CA GLN A 21 4.26 -3.70 -18.27
C GLN A 21 3.86 -3.82 -19.74
N TYR A 22 4.83 -3.77 -20.65
CA TYR A 22 4.59 -4.03 -22.07
C TYR A 22 4.09 -5.46 -22.30
N CYS A 23 4.72 -6.46 -21.68
CA CYS A 23 4.28 -7.85 -21.75
C CYS A 23 2.85 -8.00 -21.23
N VAL A 24 2.53 -7.39 -20.08
CA VAL A 24 1.18 -7.41 -19.50
C VAL A 24 0.16 -6.78 -20.45
N ALA A 25 0.47 -5.60 -21.00
CA ALA A 25 -0.41 -4.92 -21.95
C ALA A 25 -0.67 -5.79 -23.19
N ARG A 26 0.37 -6.46 -23.71
CA ARG A 26 0.23 -7.39 -24.86
C ARG A 26 -0.63 -8.59 -24.52
N VAL A 27 -0.40 -9.23 -23.38
CA VAL A 27 -1.23 -10.37 -22.93
C VAL A 27 -2.68 -9.93 -22.75
N SER A 28 -2.91 -8.81 -22.07
CA SER A 28 -4.26 -8.26 -21.90
C SER A 28 -4.96 -8.00 -23.23
N THR A 29 -4.26 -7.37 -24.20
CA THR A 29 -4.81 -7.08 -25.53
C THR A 29 -5.11 -8.34 -26.33
N LEU A 30 -4.22 -9.33 -26.31
CA LEU A 30 -4.36 -10.57 -27.08
C LEU A 30 -5.41 -11.53 -26.50
N THR A 31 -5.58 -11.55 -25.18
CA THR A 31 -6.49 -12.49 -24.49
C THR A 31 -7.83 -11.88 -24.10
N GLY A 32 -7.96 -10.54 -24.12
CA GLY A 32 -9.12 -9.84 -23.59
C GLY A 32 -9.18 -9.82 -22.04
N LEU A 33 -8.19 -10.36 -21.33
CA LEU A 33 -8.16 -10.36 -19.87
C LEU A 33 -7.97 -8.92 -19.34
N PRO A 34 -8.62 -8.55 -18.23
CA PRO A 34 -8.30 -7.34 -17.50
C PRO A 34 -6.82 -7.28 -17.09
N LEU A 35 -6.26 -6.07 -16.91
CA LEU A 35 -4.82 -5.89 -16.64
C LEU A 35 -4.34 -6.63 -15.38
N GLU A 36 -5.14 -6.70 -14.33
CA GLU A 36 -4.75 -7.38 -13.08
C GLU A 36 -4.56 -8.89 -13.26
N PRO A 37 -5.52 -9.67 -13.81
CA PRO A 37 -5.30 -11.08 -14.13
C PRO A 37 -4.17 -11.29 -15.14
N ALA A 38 -4.07 -10.43 -16.18
CA ALA A 38 -3.01 -10.52 -17.17
C ALA A 38 -1.62 -10.31 -16.53
N GLY A 39 -1.49 -9.32 -15.63
CA GLY A 39 -0.25 -9.06 -14.90
C GLY A 39 0.16 -10.23 -14.01
N ARG A 40 -0.79 -10.82 -13.29
CA ARG A 40 -0.56 -12.03 -12.46
C ARG A 40 -0.13 -13.23 -13.31
N LEU A 41 -0.77 -13.44 -14.47
CA LEU A 41 -0.40 -14.51 -15.39
C LEU A 41 1.02 -14.32 -15.93
N VAL A 42 1.39 -13.11 -16.33
CA VAL A 42 2.74 -12.78 -16.80
C VAL A 42 3.76 -12.99 -15.68
N ALA A 43 3.49 -12.51 -14.45
CA ALA A 43 4.38 -12.72 -13.31
C ALA A 43 4.59 -14.21 -13.03
N LEU A 44 3.52 -15.00 -13.01
CA LEU A 44 3.57 -16.45 -12.79
C LEU A 44 4.35 -17.16 -13.91
N THR A 45 4.17 -16.76 -15.17
CA THR A 45 4.91 -17.30 -16.30
C THR A 45 6.42 -17.08 -16.14
N PHE A 46 6.85 -15.86 -15.82
CA PHE A 46 8.26 -15.56 -15.57
C PHE A 46 8.83 -16.33 -14.38
N PHE A 47 8.03 -16.51 -13.32
CA PHE A 47 8.44 -17.35 -12.19
C PHE A 47 8.76 -18.78 -12.62
N TYR A 48 7.86 -19.43 -13.37
CA TYR A 48 8.11 -20.78 -13.85
C TYR A 48 9.28 -20.84 -14.84
N LEU A 49 9.49 -19.81 -15.67
CA LEU A 49 10.66 -19.70 -16.55
C LEU A 49 11.97 -19.49 -15.78
N ALA A 50 11.95 -19.01 -14.55
CA ALA A 50 13.13 -18.90 -13.69
C ALA A 50 13.58 -20.26 -13.12
N LEU A 51 12.65 -21.19 -12.85
CA LEU A 51 12.93 -22.45 -12.17
C LEU A 51 14.02 -23.30 -12.89
N PRO A 52 14.02 -23.45 -14.24
CA PRO A 52 15.08 -24.17 -14.92
C PRO A 52 16.48 -23.54 -14.72
N ALA A 53 16.58 -22.20 -14.75
CA ALA A 53 17.85 -21.52 -14.49
C ALA A 53 18.34 -21.78 -13.06
N LEU A 54 17.45 -21.68 -12.07
CA LEU A 54 17.75 -21.97 -10.68
C LEU A 54 18.17 -23.43 -10.47
N PHE A 55 17.50 -24.38 -11.13
CA PHE A 55 17.88 -25.79 -11.10
C PHE A 55 19.28 -26.03 -11.67
N LEU A 56 19.64 -25.35 -12.76
CA LEU A 56 20.95 -25.45 -13.39
C LEU A 56 22.04 -24.81 -12.53
N LEU A 57 21.77 -23.67 -11.90
CA LEU A 57 22.71 -22.98 -11.02
C LEU A 57 23.17 -23.83 -9.84
N LEU A 58 22.29 -24.67 -9.28
CA LEU A 58 22.65 -25.56 -8.17
C LEU A 58 23.67 -26.65 -8.53
N ARG A 59 23.99 -26.84 -9.81
CA ARG A 59 25.11 -27.72 -10.22
C ARG A 59 26.46 -27.21 -9.68
N HIS A 60 26.60 -25.89 -9.62
CA HIS A 60 27.82 -25.24 -9.12
C HIS A 60 28.01 -25.42 -7.60
N LEU A 61 26.94 -25.82 -6.88
CA LEU A 61 26.99 -26.24 -5.47
C LEU A 61 27.29 -27.74 -5.31
N ALA A 62 27.65 -28.44 -6.39
CA ALA A 62 27.87 -29.90 -6.43
C ALA A 62 26.67 -30.71 -5.92
N LEU A 63 25.44 -30.22 -6.12
CA LEU A 63 24.21 -30.92 -5.74
C LEU A 63 23.75 -31.86 -6.88
N PRO A 64 23.51 -33.15 -6.60
CA PRO A 64 22.96 -34.08 -7.59
C PRO A 64 21.51 -33.71 -7.94
N ALA A 65 21.03 -34.16 -9.12
CA ALA A 65 19.71 -33.80 -9.64
C ALA A 65 18.55 -34.01 -8.64
N PRO A 66 18.46 -35.15 -7.91
CA PRO A 66 17.38 -35.32 -6.91
C PRO A 66 17.37 -34.25 -5.83
N ARG A 67 18.54 -33.77 -5.38
CA ARG A 67 18.64 -32.71 -4.36
C ARG A 67 18.22 -31.33 -4.91
N ARG A 68 18.46 -31.09 -6.18
CA ARG A 68 18.01 -29.85 -6.86
C ARG A 68 16.49 -29.78 -6.98
N TRP A 69 15.80 -30.91 -7.12
CA TRP A 69 14.35 -30.95 -7.07
C TRP A 69 13.79 -30.59 -5.68
N LEU A 70 14.49 -30.98 -4.58
CA LEU A 70 14.11 -30.53 -3.23
C LEU A 70 14.16 -29.02 -3.08
N PHE A 71 15.16 -28.36 -3.68
CA PHE A 71 15.24 -26.91 -3.71
C PHE A 71 14.05 -26.28 -4.44
N LEU A 72 13.68 -26.81 -5.60
CA LEU A 72 12.51 -26.29 -6.31
C LEU A 72 11.21 -26.51 -5.49
N GLY A 73 11.08 -27.67 -4.85
CA GLY A 73 9.98 -27.92 -3.92
C GLY A 73 9.93 -26.92 -2.78
N LEU A 74 11.10 -26.58 -2.21
CA LEU A 74 11.22 -25.59 -1.14
C LEU A 74 10.84 -24.17 -1.60
N ILE A 75 11.26 -23.75 -2.80
CA ILE A 75 10.84 -22.48 -3.40
C ILE A 75 9.32 -22.44 -3.54
N LEU A 76 8.70 -23.51 -4.04
CA LEU A 76 7.27 -23.59 -4.31
C LEU A 76 6.40 -23.55 -3.04
N VAL A 77 6.97 -23.77 -1.85
CA VAL A 77 6.25 -23.65 -0.56
C VAL A 77 6.74 -22.48 0.30
N SER A 78 7.78 -21.77 -0.11
CA SER A 78 8.29 -20.61 0.64
C SER A 78 7.34 -19.43 0.53
N PRO A 79 6.99 -18.76 1.66
CA PRO A 79 5.93 -17.76 1.73
C PRO A 79 6.08 -16.63 0.69
N ALA A 80 7.24 -15.98 0.61
CA ALA A 80 7.49 -14.90 -0.34
C ALA A 80 7.33 -15.36 -1.80
N TYR A 81 7.84 -16.56 -2.14
CA TYR A 81 7.74 -17.05 -3.52
C TYR A 81 6.33 -17.47 -3.88
N LEU A 82 5.58 -18.08 -2.96
CA LEU A 82 4.15 -18.37 -3.14
C LEU A 82 3.32 -17.11 -3.37
N TYR A 83 3.61 -16.05 -2.63
CA TYR A 83 2.84 -14.80 -2.71
C TYR A 83 3.23 -13.97 -3.93
N TYR A 84 4.53 -13.60 -4.05
CA TYR A 84 4.98 -12.66 -5.06
C TYR A 84 5.05 -13.24 -6.47
N SER A 85 5.19 -14.59 -6.63
CA SER A 85 5.16 -15.22 -7.96
C SER A 85 3.87 -14.95 -8.73
N ARG A 86 2.76 -14.72 -8.05
CA ARG A 86 1.43 -14.46 -8.62
C ARG A 86 0.91 -13.05 -8.34
N SER A 87 1.74 -12.16 -7.84
CA SER A 87 1.40 -10.76 -7.64
C SER A 87 1.57 -9.97 -8.94
N PHE A 88 0.77 -8.92 -9.14
CA PHE A 88 0.93 -8.01 -10.29
C PHE A 88 2.13 -7.10 -10.04
N MET A 89 3.33 -7.68 -10.05
CA MET A 89 4.60 -7.02 -9.76
C MET A 89 5.71 -7.54 -10.69
N ILE A 90 6.74 -6.74 -10.87
CA ILE A 90 7.88 -7.05 -11.76
C ILE A 90 8.86 -8.09 -11.18
N GLU A 91 8.70 -8.47 -9.92
CA GLU A 91 9.66 -9.28 -9.16
C GLU A 91 10.02 -10.60 -9.86
N SER A 92 9.01 -11.30 -10.37
CA SER A 92 9.22 -12.59 -11.05
C SER A 92 9.96 -12.44 -12.38
N SER A 93 9.71 -11.38 -13.14
CA SER A 93 10.41 -11.11 -14.39
C SER A 93 11.87 -10.72 -14.16
N ALA A 94 12.12 -9.90 -13.11
CA ALA A 94 13.47 -9.53 -12.71
C ALA A 94 14.27 -10.74 -12.19
N LEU A 95 13.65 -11.59 -11.36
CA LEU A 95 14.24 -12.84 -10.89
C LEU A 95 14.60 -13.78 -12.06
N CYS A 96 13.68 -13.94 -13.01
CA CYS A 96 13.88 -14.79 -14.18
C CYS A 96 15.10 -14.32 -14.98
N ALA A 97 15.14 -13.04 -15.35
CA ALA A 97 16.25 -12.48 -16.12
C ALA A 97 17.58 -12.58 -15.35
N ALA A 98 17.60 -12.29 -14.04
CA ALA A 98 18.79 -12.35 -13.20
C ALA A 98 19.28 -13.80 -12.98
N ALA A 99 18.38 -14.78 -12.84
CA ALA A 99 18.75 -16.19 -12.72
C ALA A 99 19.37 -16.73 -14.01
N TRP A 100 18.78 -16.42 -15.17
CA TRP A 100 19.36 -16.79 -16.46
C TRP A 100 20.65 -16.05 -16.77
N PHE A 101 20.76 -14.76 -16.39
CA PHE A 101 22.00 -14.01 -16.42
C PHE A 101 23.11 -14.75 -15.65
N LEU A 102 22.85 -15.09 -14.37
CA LEU A 102 23.84 -15.75 -13.54
C LEU A 102 24.24 -17.12 -14.10
N HIS A 103 23.28 -17.89 -14.64
CA HIS A 103 23.58 -19.16 -15.30
C HIS A 103 24.50 -18.97 -16.52
N ALA A 104 24.15 -18.06 -17.43
CA ALA A 104 24.96 -17.76 -18.60
C ALA A 104 26.35 -17.20 -18.21
N TYR A 105 26.38 -16.36 -17.16
CA TYR A 105 27.63 -15.83 -16.61
C TYR A 105 28.55 -16.94 -16.09
N CYS A 106 28.05 -17.87 -15.26
CA CYS A 106 28.84 -18.99 -14.79
C CYS A 106 29.40 -19.81 -15.95
N ARG A 107 28.57 -20.06 -16.97
CA ARG A 107 29.02 -20.74 -18.19
C ARG A 107 30.09 -19.95 -18.96
N ALA A 108 29.93 -18.62 -19.03
CA ALA A 108 30.93 -17.74 -19.68
C ALA A 108 32.28 -17.79 -18.94
N ILE A 109 32.28 -17.78 -17.62
CA ILE A 109 33.50 -17.89 -16.80
C ILE A 109 34.19 -19.27 -16.96
N GLU A 110 33.40 -20.37 -16.95
CA GLU A 110 33.92 -21.73 -17.11
C GLU A 110 34.51 -21.97 -18.48
N THR A 111 33.81 -21.59 -19.54
CA THR A 111 34.14 -21.95 -20.92
C THR A 111 34.89 -20.86 -21.67
N ARG A 112 34.71 -19.60 -21.28
CA ARG A 112 35.20 -18.40 -22.01
C ARG A 112 34.70 -18.34 -23.46
N ASP A 113 33.58 -19.03 -23.75
CA ASP A 113 32.92 -19.01 -25.05
C ASP A 113 32.16 -17.68 -25.23
N LEU A 114 32.42 -17.01 -26.37
CA LEU A 114 31.80 -15.73 -26.73
C LEU A 114 30.28 -15.81 -26.78
N ARG A 115 29.69 -16.97 -27.06
CA ARG A 115 28.24 -17.17 -27.05
C ARG A 115 27.68 -17.00 -25.65
N TRP A 116 28.32 -17.62 -24.65
CA TRP A 116 27.89 -17.49 -23.26
C TRP A 116 28.13 -16.09 -22.69
N ILE A 117 29.24 -15.44 -23.10
CA ILE A 117 29.51 -14.03 -22.77
C ILE A 117 28.39 -13.13 -23.35
N GLY A 118 28.03 -13.34 -24.63
CA GLY A 118 26.95 -12.60 -25.29
C GLY A 118 25.60 -12.83 -24.64
N TRP A 119 25.26 -14.07 -24.29
CA TRP A 119 24.00 -14.35 -23.55
C TRP A 119 23.98 -13.71 -22.16
N ALA A 120 25.10 -13.79 -21.42
CA ALA A 120 25.21 -13.16 -20.12
C ALA A 120 25.03 -11.62 -20.21
N ALA A 121 25.70 -10.99 -21.18
CA ALA A 121 25.54 -9.55 -21.41
C ALA A 121 24.10 -9.17 -21.77
N LEU A 122 23.43 -9.88 -22.67
CA LEU A 122 22.06 -9.63 -23.08
C LEU A 122 21.08 -9.82 -21.90
N LEU A 123 21.17 -10.95 -21.20
CA LEU A 123 20.30 -11.24 -20.06
C LEU A 123 20.57 -10.29 -18.89
N GLY A 124 21.82 -9.88 -18.71
CA GLY A 124 22.20 -8.85 -17.75
C GLY A 124 21.59 -7.49 -18.07
N ILE A 125 21.59 -7.07 -19.34
CA ILE A 125 20.90 -5.85 -19.78
C ILE A 125 19.40 -5.94 -19.46
N ILE A 126 18.76 -7.05 -19.81
CA ILE A 126 17.33 -7.25 -19.53
C ILE A 126 17.05 -7.20 -18.03
N ALA A 127 17.87 -7.86 -17.21
CA ALA A 127 17.72 -7.86 -15.75
C ALA A 127 17.93 -6.46 -15.14
N ALA A 128 18.93 -5.71 -15.64
CA ALA A 128 19.21 -4.35 -15.22
C ALA A 128 18.05 -3.39 -15.52
N LEU A 129 17.48 -3.50 -16.71
CA LEU A 129 16.37 -2.68 -17.16
C LEU A 129 15.07 -3.06 -16.46
N LEU A 130 14.82 -4.34 -16.18
CA LEU A 130 13.65 -4.77 -15.41
C LEU A 130 13.72 -4.29 -13.97
N LYS A 131 14.83 -4.56 -13.26
CA LYS A 131 15.01 -4.12 -11.88
C LYS A 131 16.48 -4.18 -11.46
N ILE A 132 17.15 -3.03 -11.49
CA ILE A 132 18.59 -2.94 -11.17
C ILE A 132 18.90 -3.47 -9.77
N THR A 133 18.03 -3.22 -8.78
CA THR A 133 18.22 -3.69 -7.41
C THR A 133 18.26 -5.22 -7.32
N THR A 134 17.48 -5.93 -8.13
CA THR A 134 17.53 -7.40 -8.22
C THR A 134 18.83 -7.85 -8.88
N LEU A 135 19.24 -7.23 -10.01
CA LEU A 135 20.50 -7.60 -10.67
C LEU A 135 21.70 -7.41 -9.73
N LEU A 136 21.76 -6.30 -8.97
CA LEU A 136 22.85 -6.05 -8.02
C LEU A 136 23.03 -7.20 -7.02
N MET A 137 21.93 -7.82 -6.57
CA MET A 137 21.98 -8.97 -5.67
C MET A 137 22.57 -10.21 -6.36
N PHE A 138 22.40 -10.35 -7.68
CA PHE A 138 22.95 -11.45 -8.47
C PHE A 138 24.41 -11.20 -8.92
N LEU A 139 24.90 -9.96 -8.88
CA LEU A 139 26.30 -9.68 -9.10
C LEU A 139 27.20 -10.19 -7.95
N MET A 140 26.69 -10.31 -6.73
CA MET A 140 27.43 -10.90 -5.61
C MET A 140 27.82 -12.37 -5.86
N PRO A 141 26.86 -13.28 -6.15
CA PRO A 141 27.22 -14.67 -6.49
C PRO A 141 28.03 -14.76 -7.78
N ALA A 142 27.85 -13.87 -8.76
CA ALA A 142 28.68 -13.80 -9.94
C ALA A 142 30.14 -13.47 -9.60
N ALA A 143 30.37 -12.44 -8.78
CA ALA A 143 31.70 -12.08 -8.29
C ALA A 143 32.31 -13.21 -7.46
N TRP A 144 31.54 -13.80 -6.52
CA TRP A 144 31.97 -14.95 -5.73
C TRP A 144 32.41 -16.11 -6.63
N PHE A 145 31.60 -16.46 -7.63
CA PHE A 145 31.91 -17.54 -8.56
C PHE A 145 33.19 -17.26 -9.34
N THR A 146 33.39 -16.03 -9.80
CA THR A 146 34.64 -15.64 -10.51
C THR A 146 35.85 -15.75 -9.61
N LEU A 147 35.81 -15.24 -8.39
CA LEU A 147 36.90 -15.34 -7.40
C LEU A 147 37.21 -16.80 -7.07
N TRP A 148 36.18 -17.62 -6.88
CA TRP A 148 36.30 -19.05 -6.64
C TRP A 148 36.98 -19.75 -7.84
N HIS A 149 36.53 -19.45 -9.05
CA HIS A 149 37.13 -20.03 -10.27
C HIS A 149 38.59 -19.61 -10.44
N LEU A 150 38.91 -18.34 -10.24
CA LEU A 150 40.29 -17.83 -10.26
C LEU A 150 41.16 -18.53 -9.19
N TRP A 151 40.61 -18.75 -8.00
CA TRP A 151 41.33 -19.47 -6.95
C TRP A 151 41.59 -20.94 -7.27
N GLN A 152 40.68 -21.60 -7.98
CA GLN A 152 40.86 -22.99 -8.43
C GLN A 152 41.95 -23.13 -9.51
N ILE A 153 42.05 -22.17 -10.44
CA ILE A 153 43.05 -22.22 -11.53
C ILE A 153 44.43 -21.72 -11.10
N ARG A 154 44.58 -21.12 -9.92
CA ARG A 154 45.85 -20.54 -9.43
C ARG A 154 47.01 -21.51 -9.37
N PRO A 155 46.88 -22.83 -9.04
CA PRO A 155 48.00 -23.76 -9.03
C PRO A 155 48.66 -23.95 -10.40
N ALA A 156 47.92 -23.76 -11.49
CA ALA A 156 48.40 -23.76 -12.84
C ALA A 156 49.07 -22.43 -13.26
N MET A 157 49.20 -21.47 -12.34
CA MET A 157 49.62 -20.09 -12.62
C MET A 157 51.12 -19.82 -12.49
N TRP A 158 51.96 -20.82 -12.25
CA TRP A 158 53.41 -20.62 -12.14
C TRP A 158 54.18 -21.30 -13.28
N PRO A 159 55.18 -20.69 -13.93
CA PRO A 159 55.25 -19.33 -14.52
C PRO A 159 54.79 -19.36 -15.98
N GLY A 160 53.95 -18.47 -16.37
CA GLY A 160 53.43 -18.33 -17.74
C GLY A 160 51.92 -18.18 -17.87
N VAL A 161 51.18 -18.13 -16.77
CA VAL A 161 49.73 -18.31 -16.72
C VAL A 161 48.96 -17.05 -16.33
N TRP A 162 49.46 -15.87 -16.60
CA TRP A 162 48.66 -14.66 -16.54
C TRP A 162 47.49 -14.66 -17.55
N ARG A 163 47.67 -15.35 -18.70
CA ARG A 163 46.68 -15.36 -19.80
C ARG A 163 45.29 -15.93 -19.41
N PRO A 164 45.17 -17.11 -18.76
CA PRO A 164 43.85 -17.64 -18.38
C PRO A 164 43.12 -16.78 -17.35
N SER A 165 43.86 -16.19 -16.40
CA SER A 165 43.28 -15.31 -15.40
C SER A 165 42.78 -14.01 -15.99
N PHE A 166 43.58 -13.40 -16.89
CA PHE A 166 43.16 -12.20 -17.63
C PHE A 166 41.93 -12.48 -18.49
N ALA A 167 41.91 -13.60 -19.23
CA ALA A 167 40.78 -13.99 -20.07
C ALA A 167 39.50 -14.19 -19.24
N THR A 168 39.61 -14.76 -18.03
CA THR A 168 38.46 -14.92 -17.10
C THR A 168 37.95 -13.57 -16.60
N VAL A 169 38.85 -12.68 -16.21
CA VAL A 169 38.50 -11.31 -15.79
C VAL A 169 37.87 -10.52 -16.94
N ALA A 170 38.47 -10.62 -18.14
CA ALA A 170 37.91 -9.97 -19.33
C ALA A 170 36.52 -10.50 -19.69
N ALA A 171 36.28 -11.82 -19.59
CA ALA A 171 34.96 -12.41 -19.78
C ALA A 171 33.93 -11.90 -18.73
N ALA A 172 34.35 -11.79 -17.46
CA ALA A 172 33.51 -11.25 -16.41
C ALA A 172 33.08 -9.79 -16.69
N PHE A 173 34.04 -8.94 -17.09
CA PHE A 173 33.74 -7.56 -17.48
C PHE A 173 32.85 -7.49 -18.73
N ALA A 174 33.15 -8.27 -19.76
CA ALA A 174 32.35 -8.30 -20.99
C ALA A 174 30.91 -8.75 -20.75
N ALA A 175 30.70 -9.66 -19.79
CA ALA A 175 29.39 -10.15 -19.42
C ALA A 175 28.57 -9.17 -18.53
N THR A 176 29.25 -8.30 -17.76
CA THR A 176 28.54 -7.44 -16.75
C THR A 176 28.50 -5.98 -17.14
N LEU A 177 29.55 -5.44 -17.76
CA LEU A 177 29.66 -4.02 -18.09
C LEU A 177 28.51 -3.51 -18.98
N PRO A 178 28.03 -4.23 -20.01
CA PRO A 178 26.90 -3.79 -20.82
C PRO A 178 25.62 -3.59 -19.99
N ALA A 179 25.37 -4.44 -19.00
CA ALA A 179 24.23 -4.31 -18.10
C ALA A 179 24.32 -3.05 -17.23
N MET A 180 25.50 -2.75 -16.72
CA MET A 180 25.73 -1.52 -15.91
C MET A 180 25.59 -0.26 -16.75
N ILE A 181 26.08 -0.27 -17.99
CA ILE A 181 25.91 0.84 -18.93
C ILE A 181 24.42 1.06 -19.24
N ALA A 182 23.68 0.00 -19.52
CA ALA A 182 22.25 0.07 -19.80
C ALA A 182 21.45 0.62 -18.60
N ALA A 183 21.77 0.17 -17.37
CA ALA A 183 21.18 0.69 -16.15
C ALA A 183 21.46 2.19 -15.98
N ALA A 184 22.72 2.60 -16.12
CA ALA A 184 23.12 4.01 -15.98
C ALA A 184 22.44 4.89 -17.03
N ALA A 185 22.39 4.43 -18.29
CA ALA A 185 21.71 5.14 -19.38
C ALA A 185 20.19 5.29 -19.10
N TRP A 186 19.54 4.24 -18.59
CA TRP A 186 18.12 4.29 -18.26
C TRP A 186 17.84 5.21 -17.07
N ILE A 187 18.64 5.14 -15.99
CA ILE A 187 18.52 6.04 -14.82
C ILE A 187 18.70 7.48 -15.27
N HIS A 188 19.71 7.79 -16.06
CA HIS A 188 19.95 9.13 -16.59
C HIS A 188 18.76 9.63 -17.43
N HIS A 189 18.22 8.79 -18.33
CA HIS A 189 17.02 9.12 -19.10
C HIS A 189 15.82 9.36 -18.18
N GLY A 190 15.56 8.47 -17.22
CA GLY A 190 14.47 8.59 -16.26
C GLY A 190 14.57 9.88 -15.44
N ASP A 191 15.76 10.22 -14.97
CA ASP A 191 16.00 11.45 -14.23
C ASP A 191 15.80 12.70 -15.09
N SER A 192 16.21 12.67 -16.36
CA SER A 192 15.98 13.79 -17.28
C SER A 192 14.48 14.06 -17.51
N VAL A 193 13.67 13.01 -17.60
CA VAL A 193 12.20 13.14 -17.72
C VAL A 193 11.58 13.66 -16.42
N LYS A 194 11.96 13.09 -15.28
CA LYS A 194 11.46 13.51 -13.95
C LYS A 194 11.86 14.94 -13.59
N ALA A 195 13.08 15.36 -13.91
CA ALA A 195 13.55 16.73 -13.72
C ALA A 195 12.75 17.78 -14.51
N GLY A 196 12.12 17.34 -15.61
CA GLY A 196 11.20 18.19 -16.38
C GLY A 196 9.89 18.53 -15.67
N ASN A 197 9.54 17.84 -14.56
CA ASN A 197 8.28 18.06 -13.85
C ASN A 197 8.53 18.28 -12.35
N PRO A 198 8.26 19.49 -11.81
CA PRO A 198 8.52 19.82 -10.41
C PRO A 198 7.87 18.87 -9.41
N LEU A 199 6.68 18.33 -9.70
CA LEU A 199 5.95 17.41 -8.81
C LEU A 199 6.53 16.00 -8.78
N SER A 200 7.49 15.66 -9.67
CA SER A 200 8.19 14.37 -9.68
C SER A 200 9.65 14.45 -9.24
N HIS A 201 10.15 15.60 -8.81
CA HIS A 201 11.54 15.79 -8.39
C HIS A 201 11.95 14.86 -7.25
N PHE A 202 11.06 14.56 -6.31
CA PHE A 202 11.34 13.65 -5.20
C PHE A 202 11.64 12.19 -5.63
N LEU A 203 11.35 11.85 -6.91
CA LEU A 203 11.67 10.55 -7.51
C LEU A 203 12.98 10.57 -8.30
N LEU A 204 13.75 11.66 -8.30
CA LEU A 204 15.10 11.67 -8.86
C LEU A 204 15.99 10.68 -8.11
N SER A 205 16.93 10.06 -8.82
CA SER A 205 17.84 9.07 -8.20
C SER A 205 18.67 9.67 -7.07
N SER A 206 19.02 10.96 -7.15
CA SER A 206 19.68 11.71 -6.09
C SER A 206 18.83 11.82 -4.81
N GLU A 207 17.53 12.12 -4.97
CA GLU A 207 16.59 12.28 -3.85
C GLU A 207 16.26 10.92 -3.20
N LEU A 208 16.19 9.88 -4.03
CA LEU A 208 15.92 8.52 -3.55
C LEU A 208 17.14 7.82 -2.93
N HIS A 209 18.31 8.47 -2.86
CA HIS A 209 19.51 7.84 -2.33
C HIS A 209 19.34 7.37 -0.88
N ALA A 210 18.90 8.25 0.01
CA ALA A 210 18.65 7.90 1.41
C ALA A 210 17.51 6.88 1.57
N TRP A 211 16.46 6.99 0.75
CA TRP A 211 15.36 6.02 0.70
C TRP A 211 15.84 4.63 0.28
N THR A 212 16.76 4.55 -0.69
CA THR A 212 17.26 3.27 -1.23
C THR A 212 18.29 2.62 -0.31
N TYR A 213 19.32 3.40 0.05
CA TYR A 213 20.49 2.85 0.73
C TYR A 213 20.44 3.00 2.25
N GLY A 214 19.56 3.87 2.79
CA GLY A 214 19.52 4.20 4.20
C GLY A 214 20.80 4.91 4.69
N HIS A 215 20.96 4.98 6.01
CA HIS A 215 22.10 5.63 6.65
C HIS A 215 23.08 4.58 7.23
N ALA A 216 24.37 4.92 7.31
CA ALA A 216 25.39 4.00 7.84
C ALA A 216 25.05 3.50 9.25
N GLY A 217 24.59 4.38 10.15
CA GLY A 217 24.19 4.04 11.52
C GLY A 217 23.06 3.00 11.60
N GLN A 218 22.17 2.95 10.60
CA GLN A 218 21.10 1.95 10.54
C GLN A 218 21.64 0.52 10.55
N ARG A 219 22.75 0.26 9.85
CA ARG A 219 23.42 -1.06 9.76
C ARG A 219 24.04 -1.52 11.06
N PHE A 220 24.27 -0.63 12.02
CA PHE A 220 24.80 -0.94 13.36
C PHE A 220 23.69 -1.00 14.43
N SER A 221 22.43 -0.75 14.06
CA SER A 221 21.30 -0.79 14.98
C SER A 221 20.83 -2.22 15.21
N SER A 222 20.69 -2.62 16.49
CA SER A 222 20.10 -3.91 16.86
C SER A 222 18.64 -4.03 16.41
N ALA A 223 17.88 -2.94 16.46
CA ALA A 223 16.49 -2.90 16.01
C ALA A 223 16.38 -3.16 14.49
N PHE A 224 17.30 -2.65 13.69
CA PHE A 224 17.39 -2.96 12.26
C PHE A 224 17.55 -4.47 12.03
N TRP A 225 18.53 -5.10 12.67
CA TRP A 225 18.78 -6.54 12.48
C TRP A 225 17.68 -7.41 13.07
N ALA A 226 17.02 -6.99 14.14
CA ALA A 226 15.82 -7.66 14.65
C ALA A 226 14.68 -7.64 13.64
N SER A 227 14.45 -6.49 12.97
CA SER A 227 13.44 -6.39 11.91
C SER A 227 13.80 -7.26 10.70
N ILE A 228 15.07 -7.21 10.22
CA ILE A 228 15.56 -8.09 9.14
C ILE A 228 15.36 -9.56 9.49
N PHE A 229 15.69 -9.98 10.71
CA PHE A 229 15.49 -11.34 11.19
C PHE A 229 14.01 -11.73 11.18
N THR A 230 13.14 -10.89 11.75
CA THR A 230 11.69 -11.12 11.80
C THR A 230 11.12 -11.26 10.39
N THR A 231 11.44 -10.32 9.49
CA THR A 231 10.97 -10.38 8.10
C THR A 231 11.50 -11.63 7.39
N THR A 232 12.78 -11.97 7.56
CA THR A 232 13.36 -13.20 6.98
C THR A 232 12.60 -14.44 7.42
N THR A 233 12.27 -14.55 8.73
CA THR A 233 11.64 -15.74 9.31
C THR A 233 10.15 -15.85 9.02
N THR A 234 9.50 -14.76 8.68
CA THR A 234 8.08 -14.74 8.26
C THR A 234 7.89 -14.91 6.76
N THR A 235 8.84 -14.42 5.95
CA THR A 235 8.67 -14.36 4.49
C THR A 235 9.45 -15.43 3.73
N THR A 236 10.65 -15.80 4.21
CA THR A 236 11.60 -16.61 3.42
C THR A 236 11.83 -17.98 4.04
N LEU A 237 12.30 -18.02 5.28
CA LEU A 237 12.79 -19.25 5.92
C LEU A 237 12.46 -19.23 7.41
N GLN A 238 11.58 -20.10 7.85
CA GLN A 238 11.16 -20.21 9.24
C GLN A 238 12.33 -20.35 10.21
N VAL A 239 12.16 -19.91 11.46
CA VAL A 239 13.20 -19.93 12.51
C VAL A 239 13.85 -21.32 12.65
N ALA A 240 13.03 -22.38 12.71
CA ALA A 240 13.55 -23.75 12.82
C ALA A 240 14.43 -24.12 11.61
N ASN A 241 14.03 -23.73 10.40
CA ASN A 241 14.77 -23.98 9.18
C ASN A 241 16.05 -23.15 9.09
N LEU A 242 16.02 -21.91 9.57
CA LEU A 242 17.19 -21.04 9.66
C LEU A 242 18.20 -21.58 10.69
N LEU A 243 17.74 -22.05 11.85
CA LEU A 243 18.57 -22.71 12.85
C LEU A 243 19.20 -24.01 12.31
N MET A 244 18.45 -24.81 11.57
CA MET A 244 18.98 -25.98 10.90
C MET A 244 20.08 -25.62 9.90
N PHE A 245 19.89 -24.58 9.08
CA PHE A 245 20.93 -24.10 8.16
C PHE A 245 22.15 -23.59 8.92
N ALA A 246 21.99 -22.81 9.98
CA ALA A 246 23.07 -22.29 10.80
C ALA A 246 23.87 -23.42 11.48
N THR A 247 23.18 -24.42 12.07
CA THR A 247 23.80 -25.59 12.69
C THR A 247 24.60 -26.38 11.65
N PHE A 248 24.01 -26.59 10.48
CA PHE A 248 24.70 -27.23 9.37
C PHE A 248 25.97 -26.46 8.97
N ALA A 249 25.89 -25.15 8.81
CA ALA A 249 27.02 -24.31 8.43
C ALA A 249 28.18 -24.39 9.45
N LEU A 250 27.88 -24.66 10.74
CA LEU A 250 28.87 -24.84 11.80
C LEU A 250 29.48 -26.24 11.85
N LEU A 251 28.68 -27.29 11.63
CA LEU A 251 29.08 -28.69 11.78
C LEU A 251 29.69 -29.31 10.53
N ILE A 252 29.49 -28.69 9.38
CA ILE A 252 29.88 -29.23 8.08
C ILE A 252 31.40 -29.20 7.83
N GLY A 253 31.88 -30.07 6.93
CA GLY A 253 33.26 -30.12 6.46
C GLY A 253 33.78 -28.82 5.86
N ARG A 254 35.13 -28.60 5.95
CA ARG A 254 35.79 -27.32 5.60
C ARG A 254 35.43 -26.78 4.20
N SER A 255 35.30 -27.63 3.21
CA SER A 255 35.02 -27.21 1.81
C SER A 255 33.61 -26.63 1.66
N ARG A 256 32.59 -27.21 2.31
CA ARG A 256 31.21 -26.75 2.21
C ARG A 256 30.87 -25.57 3.13
N ARG A 257 31.65 -25.36 4.21
CA ARG A 257 31.52 -24.15 5.04
C ARG A 257 31.68 -22.87 4.24
N TRP A 258 32.63 -22.83 3.31
CA TRP A 258 32.82 -21.67 2.44
C TRP A 258 31.64 -21.45 1.48
N THR A 259 31.04 -22.52 0.98
CA THR A 259 29.81 -22.43 0.17
C THR A 259 28.63 -21.90 0.99
N ALA A 260 28.42 -22.44 2.19
CA ALA A 260 27.36 -21.97 3.09
C ALA A 260 27.56 -20.49 3.50
N ALA A 261 28.80 -20.11 3.84
CA ALA A 261 29.14 -18.72 4.15
C ALA A 261 28.92 -17.79 2.94
N GLY A 262 29.28 -18.24 1.74
CA GLY A 262 29.05 -17.49 0.49
C GLY A 262 27.56 -17.27 0.23
N LEU A 263 26.72 -18.27 0.42
CA LEU A 263 25.27 -18.15 0.27
C LEU A 263 24.68 -17.19 1.32
N LEU A 264 25.16 -17.25 2.57
CA LEU A 264 24.75 -16.31 3.62
C LEU A 264 25.17 -14.88 3.27
N LEU A 265 26.40 -14.68 2.78
CA LEU A 265 26.86 -13.36 2.33
C LEU A 265 26.04 -12.84 1.13
N CYS A 266 25.67 -13.69 0.18
CA CYS A 266 24.79 -13.31 -0.93
C CYS A 266 23.41 -12.87 -0.44
N PHE A 267 22.86 -13.50 0.59
CA PHE A 267 21.63 -13.05 1.23
C PHE A 267 21.84 -11.71 1.94
N LEU A 268 22.87 -11.60 2.79
CA LEU A 268 23.15 -10.41 3.59
C LEU A 268 23.54 -9.19 2.73
N ALA A 269 23.98 -9.39 1.49
CA ALA A 269 24.25 -8.30 0.56
C ALA A 269 23.02 -7.40 0.37
N GLY A 270 21.81 -7.96 0.37
CA GLY A 270 20.57 -7.21 0.29
C GLY A 270 20.43 -6.17 1.39
N PRO A 271 20.25 -6.56 2.65
CA PRO A 271 20.09 -5.61 3.76
C PRO A 271 21.35 -4.77 4.03
N LEU A 272 22.55 -5.23 3.66
CA LEU A 272 23.78 -4.45 3.81
C LEU A 272 23.90 -3.34 2.76
N VAL A 273 23.49 -3.57 1.54
CA VAL A 273 23.59 -2.60 0.44
C VAL A 273 22.34 -1.72 0.40
N LEU A 274 21.16 -2.32 0.39
CA LEU A 274 19.86 -1.66 0.23
C LEU A 274 19.10 -1.62 1.57
N ALA A 275 19.76 -1.12 2.63
CA ALA A 275 19.30 -1.29 4.02
C ALA A 275 17.87 -0.82 4.23
N ASN A 276 17.51 0.36 3.74
CA ASN A 276 16.19 0.91 3.99
C ASN A 276 15.10 0.18 3.18
N LEU A 277 15.40 -0.25 1.95
CA LEU A 277 14.45 -1.03 1.15
C LEU A 277 14.11 -2.38 1.79
N TYR A 278 15.11 -3.06 2.37
CA TYR A 278 14.89 -4.32 3.09
C TYR A 278 14.19 -4.15 4.44
N LEU A 279 14.28 -2.95 5.04
CA LEU A 279 13.56 -2.62 6.26
C LEU A 279 12.06 -2.39 6.01
N ILE A 280 11.74 -1.69 4.92
CA ILE A 280 10.39 -1.20 4.65
C ILE A 280 9.58 -2.18 3.81
N HIS A 281 10.23 -2.91 2.88
CA HIS A 281 9.55 -3.72 1.89
C HIS A 281 10.03 -5.17 1.89
N ASP A 282 9.15 -6.08 2.21
CA ASP A 282 9.42 -7.52 2.25
C ASP A 282 9.62 -8.17 0.86
N TYR A 283 9.11 -7.58 -0.21
CA TYR A 283 9.30 -8.10 -1.56
C TYR A 283 10.77 -8.07 -2.06
N TYR A 284 11.67 -7.30 -1.44
CA TYR A 284 13.10 -7.35 -1.77
C TYR A 284 13.74 -8.69 -1.38
N TYR A 285 13.18 -9.37 -0.38
CA TYR A 285 13.62 -10.72 0.01
C TYR A 285 13.38 -11.76 -1.09
N TYR A 286 12.50 -11.48 -2.05
CA TYR A 286 12.27 -12.34 -3.20
C TYR A 286 13.53 -12.52 -4.07
N ALA A 287 14.41 -11.51 -4.14
CA ALA A 287 15.67 -11.59 -4.87
C ALA A 287 16.75 -12.38 -4.13
N THR A 288 16.87 -12.23 -2.80
CA THR A 288 17.98 -12.79 -2.02
C THR A 288 17.62 -14.02 -1.19
N GLY A 289 16.36 -14.21 -0.86
CA GLY A 289 15.89 -15.34 -0.06
C GLY A 289 16.25 -16.70 -0.64
N LEU A 290 16.36 -16.81 -1.98
CA LEU A 290 16.77 -18.04 -2.66
C LEU A 290 18.15 -18.55 -2.22
N PHE A 291 19.05 -17.66 -1.75
CA PHE A 291 20.37 -18.06 -1.26
C PHE A 291 20.27 -18.79 0.09
N LEU A 292 19.35 -18.36 0.97
CA LEU A 292 19.06 -19.11 2.20
C LEU A 292 18.38 -20.45 1.93
N LEU A 293 17.45 -20.48 0.95
CA LEU A 293 16.80 -21.73 0.54
C LEU A 293 17.81 -22.71 -0.06
N ALA A 294 18.79 -22.21 -0.85
CA ALA A 294 19.89 -23.01 -1.36
C ALA A 294 20.79 -23.55 -0.21
N GLY A 295 21.04 -22.70 0.80
CA GLY A 295 21.76 -23.09 2.02
C GLY A 295 21.05 -24.21 2.79
N LEU A 296 19.75 -24.11 2.99
CA LEU A 296 18.95 -25.17 3.62
C LEU A 296 18.95 -26.45 2.77
N THR A 297 18.91 -26.33 1.46
CA THR A 297 19.00 -27.50 0.57
C THR A 297 20.36 -28.19 0.68
N LEU A 298 21.45 -27.45 0.85
CA LEU A 298 22.76 -28.02 1.17
C LEU A 298 22.71 -28.80 2.50
N ALA A 299 22.10 -28.21 3.54
CA ALA A 299 21.92 -28.87 4.84
C ALA A 299 21.13 -30.18 4.70
N TRP A 300 20.04 -30.18 3.94
CA TRP A 300 19.27 -31.40 3.64
C TRP A 300 20.08 -32.43 2.84
N SER A 301 20.90 -31.99 1.90
CA SER A 301 21.76 -32.90 1.16
C SER A 301 22.71 -33.66 2.09
N GLU A 302 23.37 -32.94 3.01
CA GLU A 302 24.24 -33.57 3.99
C GLU A 302 23.47 -34.49 4.95
N LEU A 303 22.32 -34.05 5.45
CA LEU A 303 21.45 -34.89 6.29
C LEU A 303 21.09 -36.20 5.60
N LEU A 304 20.75 -36.13 4.31
CA LEU A 304 20.39 -37.31 3.52
C LEU A 304 21.56 -38.27 3.29
N ASP A 305 22.79 -37.77 3.28
CA ASP A 305 24.01 -38.54 3.11
C ASP A 305 24.57 -39.09 4.43
N LEU A 306 24.04 -38.66 5.62
CA LEU A 306 24.46 -39.16 6.91
C LEU A 306 24.03 -40.63 7.16
N PRO A 307 24.97 -41.60 7.32
CA PRO A 307 24.60 -43.00 7.51
C PRO A 307 23.99 -43.27 8.91
N ALA A 308 24.33 -42.44 9.90
CA ALA A 308 23.87 -42.62 11.28
C ALA A 308 22.38 -42.35 11.52
N VAL A 309 21.72 -41.67 10.59
CA VAL A 309 20.29 -41.30 10.69
C VAL A 309 19.45 -42.22 9.81
N PRO A 310 18.41 -42.90 10.35
CA PRO A 310 17.48 -43.70 9.54
C PRO A 310 16.81 -42.89 8.41
N ALA A 311 16.54 -43.52 7.30
CA ALA A 311 15.92 -42.86 6.13
C ALA A 311 14.59 -42.17 6.49
N LEU A 312 13.75 -42.82 7.30
CA LEU A 312 12.48 -42.26 7.77
C LEU A 312 12.70 -40.96 8.56
N GLY A 313 13.67 -40.91 9.47
CA GLY A 313 14.00 -39.70 10.25
C GLY A 313 14.45 -38.55 9.38
N LYS A 314 15.28 -38.83 8.35
CA LYS A 314 15.73 -37.83 7.37
C LYS A 314 14.58 -37.17 6.64
N TRP A 315 13.68 -38.00 6.09
CA TRP A 315 12.51 -37.49 5.35
C TRP A 315 11.51 -36.80 6.27
N LEU A 316 11.33 -37.29 7.51
CA LEU A 316 10.48 -36.62 8.51
C LEU A 316 10.95 -35.17 8.76
N VAL A 317 12.26 -34.96 8.97
CA VAL A 317 12.81 -33.63 9.15
C VAL A 317 12.52 -32.72 7.93
N ILE A 318 12.73 -33.23 6.71
CA ILE A 318 12.47 -32.45 5.48
C ILE A 318 10.97 -32.10 5.37
N VAL A 319 10.08 -33.05 5.61
CA VAL A 319 8.63 -32.84 5.58
C VAL A 319 8.20 -31.82 6.64
N LEU A 320 8.72 -31.91 7.87
CA LEU A 320 8.44 -30.94 8.91
C LEU A 320 8.92 -29.53 8.52
N CYS A 321 10.10 -29.41 7.91
CA CYS A 321 10.61 -28.14 7.39
C CYS A 321 9.70 -27.56 6.30
N LEU A 322 9.26 -28.37 5.34
CA LEU A 322 8.33 -27.95 4.29
C LEU A 322 6.98 -27.56 4.87
N THR A 323 6.46 -28.33 5.82
CA THR A 323 5.21 -28.01 6.54
C THR A 323 5.30 -26.68 7.27
N ALA A 324 6.42 -26.42 7.95
CA ALA A 324 6.66 -25.14 8.62
C ALA A 324 6.60 -23.95 7.63
N GLN A 325 7.13 -24.11 6.42
CA GLN A 325 7.04 -23.08 5.37
C GLN A 325 5.59 -22.84 4.91
N VAL A 326 4.80 -23.90 4.73
CA VAL A 326 3.38 -23.79 4.36
C VAL A 326 2.59 -23.10 5.49
N LEU A 327 2.82 -23.47 6.74
CA LEU A 327 2.18 -22.83 7.89
C LEU A 327 2.56 -21.35 8.00
N ALA A 328 3.82 -21.01 7.70
CA ALA A 328 4.23 -19.61 7.63
C ALA A 328 3.48 -18.82 6.56
N PHE A 329 3.30 -19.40 5.37
CA PHE A 329 2.51 -18.79 4.32
C PHE A 329 1.06 -18.55 4.77
N THR A 330 0.44 -19.52 5.44
CA THR A 330 -0.94 -19.35 5.94
C THR A 330 -1.06 -18.21 6.93
N HIS A 331 -0.08 -18.03 7.83
CA HIS A 331 -0.09 -16.95 8.81
C HIS A 331 0.28 -15.58 8.24
N SER A 332 1.28 -15.52 7.35
CA SER A 332 1.83 -14.23 6.90
C SER A 332 1.07 -13.65 5.70
N TYR A 333 0.66 -14.48 4.75
CA TYR A 333 0.13 -14.00 3.46
C TYR A 333 -1.29 -14.49 3.15
N LEU A 334 -1.67 -15.71 3.53
CA LEU A 334 -2.98 -16.24 3.17
C LEU A 334 -4.10 -15.45 3.85
N LEU A 335 -3.92 -15.11 5.12
CA LEU A 335 -4.89 -14.30 5.88
C LEU A 335 -5.11 -12.91 5.26
N LEU A 336 -4.11 -12.34 4.60
CA LEU A 336 -4.23 -11.07 3.88
C LEU A 336 -4.98 -11.19 2.54
N GLN A 337 -5.13 -12.41 2.02
CA GLN A 337 -5.79 -12.68 0.74
C GLN A 337 -7.23 -13.17 0.90
N THR A 338 -7.60 -13.62 2.09
CA THR A 338 -8.94 -14.18 2.38
C THR A 338 -10.04 -13.14 2.58
N PRO A 339 -9.79 -11.91 3.07
CA PRO A 339 -10.84 -10.91 3.08
C PRO A 339 -11.33 -10.61 1.65
N PRO A 340 -12.63 -10.26 1.49
CA PRO A 340 -13.13 -9.74 0.22
C PRO A 340 -12.18 -8.64 -0.26
N ARG A 341 -11.91 -8.60 -1.56
CA ARG A 341 -11.11 -7.50 -2.14
C ARG A 341 -11.74 -6.19 -1.68
N PRO A 342 -10.94 -5.24 -1.13
CA PRO A 342 -11.47 -3.91 -0.87
C PRO A 342 -12.03 -3.39 -2.19
N GLU A 343 -13.30 -3.01 -2.18
CA GLU A 343 -13.91 -2.35 -3.33
C GLU A 343 -13.11 -1.10 -3.69
N PRO A 344 -12.98 -0.77 -4.98
CA PRO A 344 -12.42 0.52 -5.36
C PRO A 344 -13.13 1.65 -4.62
N PRO A 345 -12.42 2.73 -4.24
CA PRO A 345 -13.05 3.88 -3.61
C PRO A 345 -14.31 4.29 -4.38
N GLU A 346 -15.40 4.56 -3.69
CA GLU A 346 -16.68 4.89 -4.36
C GLU A 346 -16.51 6.06 -5.34
N LEU A 347 -15.67 7.03 -4.99
CA LEU A 347 -15.33 8.15 -5.86
C LEU A 347 -14.71 7.70 -7.20
N ALA A 348 -13.95 6.58 -7.22
CA ALA A 348 -13.39 6.03 -8.46
C ALA A 348 -14.47 5.50 -9.42
N ARG A 349 -15.63 5.10 -8.89
CA ARG A 349 -16.81 4.68 -9.67
C ARG A 349 -17.64 5.91 -10.13
N VAL A 350 -17.70 6.94 -9.31
CA VAL A 350 -18.49 8.14 -9.57
C VAL A 350 -17.82 9.06 -10.58
N LEU A 351 -16.51 9.29 -10.47
CA LEU A 351 -15.77 10.21 -11.33
C LEU A 351 -15.94 9.95 -12.85
N PRO A 352 -15.90 8.69 -13.33
CA PRO A 352 -16.14 8.42 -14.75
C PRO A 352 -17.51 8.84 -15.25
N ALA A 353 -18.52 8.82 -14.39
CA ALA A 353 -19.88 9.21 -14.76
C ALA A 353 -20.06 10.73 -14.88
N ILE A 354 -19.30 11.51 -14.09
CA ILE A 354 -19.46 12.97 -14.00
C ILE A 354 -18.36 13.77 -14.69
N THR A 355 -17.33 13.11 -15.26
CA THR A 355 -16.22 13.74 -15.98
C THR A 355 -15.99 13.09 -17.33
N ALA A 356 -15.38 13.79 -18.28
CA ALA A 356 -15.00 13.24 -19.57
C ALA A 356 -13.69 12.42 -19.48
N ARG A 357 -13.48 11.49 -20.44
CA ARG A 357 -12.30 10.61 -20.46
C ARG A 357 -10.97 11.39 -20.51
N ASP A 358 -10.96 12.52 -21.20
CA ASP A 358 -9.77 13.36 -21.36
C ASP A 358 -9.59 14.39 -20.24
N ASP A 359 -10.54 14.48 -19.31
CA ASP A 359 -10.43 15.34 -18.15
C ASP A 359 -9.31 14.87 -17.21
N VAL A 360 -8.73 15.83 -16.50
CA VAL A 360 -7.65 15.61 -15.54
C VAL A 360 -8.17 15.82 -14.13
N ILE A 361 -7.76 14.96 -13.21
CA ILE A 361 -8.10 15.06 -11.80
C ILE A 361 -6.85 15.51 -11.04
N LEU A 362 -6.99 16.52 -10.19
CA LEU A 362 -5.97 16.91 -9.23
C LEU A 362 -6.23 16.18 -7.91
N ILE A 363 -5.23 15.47 -7.38
CA ILE A 363 -5.39 14.64 -6.18
C ILE A 363 -4.33 15.04 -5.14
N CYS A 364 -4.77 15.32 -3.91
CA CYS A 364 -3.93 15.64 -2.75
C CYS A 364 -4.23 14.66 -1.60
N GLY A 365 -3.20 14.27 -0.82
CA GLY A 365 -3.34 13.41 0.35
C GLY A 365 -3.20 11.92 0.09
N LEU A 366 -2.98 11.50 -1.14
CA LEU A 366 -2.72 10.10 -1.50
C LEU A 366 -1.27 9.84 -1.95
N GLU A 367 -0.37 10.81 -1.74
CA GLU A 367 0.99 10.77 -2.26
C GLU A 367 0.98 10.53 -3.79
N TRP A 368 1.44 9.37 -4.21
CA TRP A 368 1.42 8.91 -5.61
C TRP A 368 0.71 7.57 -5.79
N ASN A 369 -0.21 7.22 -4.86
CA ASN A 369 -0.98 5.99 -4.93
C ASN A 369 -1.93 5.99 -6.14
N PRO A 370 -1.76 5.10 -7.11
CA PRO A 370 -2.50 5.14 -8.37
C PRO A 370 -3.91 4.53 -8.30
N ILE A 371 -4.36 4.03 -7.17
CA ILE A 371 -5.63 3.28 -7.05
C ILE A 371 -6.80 4.13 -7.56
N LEU A 372 -6.95 5.35 -7.05
CA LEU A 372 -8.07 6.22 -7.42
C LEU A 372 -8.06 6.58 -8.92
N PRO A 373 -6.98 7.12 -9.52
CA PRO A 373 -6.98 7.44 -10.94
C PRO A 373 -7.06 6.20 -11.84
N TYR A 374 -6.52 5.06 -11.40
CA TYR A 374 -6.60 3.81 -12.16
C TYR A 374 -8.06 3.34 -12.32
N TYR A 375 -8.79 3.20 -11.22
CA TYR A 375 -10.19 2.77 -11.30
C TYR A 375 -11.12 3.83 -11.86
N ALA A 376 -10.81 5.12 -11.66
CA ALA A 376 -11.52 6.21 -12.29
C ALA A 376 -11.24 6.35 -13.81
N GLN A 377 -10.23 5.64 -14.33
CA GLN A 377 -9.84 5.75 -15.75
C GLN A 377 -9.60 7.19 -16.18
N ARG A 378 -8.98 8.00 -15.30
CA ARG A 378 -8.68 9.42 -15.54
C ARG A 378 -7.20 9.70 -15.32
N ARG A 379 -6.66 10.61 -16.13
CA ARG A 379 -5.34 11.19 -15.89
C ARG A 379 -5.37 11.98 -14.59
N ALA A 380 -4.33 11.87 -13.79
CA ALA A 380 -4.23 12.58 -12.52
C ALA A 380 -2.99 13.46 -12.44
N ILE A 381 -3.10 14.55 -11.70
CA ILE A 381 -1.95 15.26 -11.12
C ILE A 381 -1.97 14.95 -9.63
N MET A 382 -1.07 14.06 -9.22
CA MET A 382 -0.87 13.71 -7.82
C MET A 382 0.06 14.74 -7.18
N VAL A 383 -0.38 15.36 -6.09
CA VAL A 383 0.43 16.29 -5.30
C VAL A 383 0.85 15.56 -4.03
N ALA A 384 2.11 15.16 -3.96
CA ALA A 384 2.66 14.56 -2.75
C ALA A 384 2.61 15.55 -1.60
N ASN A 385 2.44 15.06 -0.36
CA ASN A 385 2.19 15.91 0.82
C ASN A 385 3.25 17.00 1.01
N GLN A 386 4.50 16.71 0.67
CA GLN A 386 5.61 17.69 0.74
C GLN A 386 5.47 18.86 -0.24
N TYR A 387 4.68 18.73 -1.31
CA TYR A 387 4.39 19.80 -2.28
C TYR A 387 3.03 20.45 -2.05
N PHE A 388 2.27 20.01 -1.06
CA PHE A 388 0.99 20.62 -0.74
C PHE A 388 1.22 22.01 -0.14
N GLY A 389 0.75 23.04 -0.84
CA GLY A 389 1.02 24.45 -0.51
C GLY A 389 2.16 25.07 -1.32
N ASP A 390 2.90 24.28 -2.13
CA ASP A 390 3.81 24.82 -3.13
C ASP A 390 3.06 25.17 -4.42
N ASP A 391 2.46 26.37 -4.40
CA ASP A 391 1.67 26.85 -5.54
C ASP A 391 2.53 27.03 -6.79
N GLN A 392 3.82 27.35 -6.67
CA GLN A 392 4.68 27.54 -7.84
C GLN A 392 4.92 26.23 -8.60
N ALA A 393 5.21 25.13 -7.90
CA ALA A 393 5.39 23.82 -8.50
C ALA A 393 4.11 23.37 -9.20
N LEU A 394 2.97 23.47 -8.51
CA LEU A 394 1.67 23.08 -9.02
C LEU A 394 1.27 23.93 -10.24
N GLN A 395 1.38 25.25 -10.19
CA GLN A 395 1.04 26.15 -11.29
C GLN A 395 1.90 25.91 -12.54
N ARG A 396 3.20 25.62 -12.39
CA ARG A 396 4.07 25.26 -13.52
C ARG A 396 3.58 24.02 -14.26
N VAL A 397 3.02 23.04 -13.53
CA VAL A 397 2.47 21.82 -14.14
C VAL A 397 1.12 22.10 -14.78
N ILE A 398 0.24 22.83 -14.09
CA ILE A 398 -1.10 23.19 -14.61
C ILE A 398 -1.01 24.05 -15.87
N ALA A 399 -0.05 24.98 -15.92
CA ALA A 399 0.15 25.85 -17.10
C ALA A 399 0.47 25.08 -18.40
N ARG A 400 0.89 23.82 -18.28
CA ARG A 400 1.13 22.93 -19.44
C ARG A 400 -0.13 22.23 -19.94
N LEU A 401 -1.25 22.38 -19.24
CA LEU A 401 -2.53 21.82 -19.65
C LEU A 401 -3.33 22.83 -20.47
N PRO A 402 -4.18 22.37 -21.39
CA PRO A 402 -5.21 23.22 -21.96
C PRO A 402 -6.10 23.80 -20.86
N LYS A 403 -6.49 25.06 -21.00
CA LYS A 403 -7.38 25.72 -20.03
C LYS A 403 -8.68 24.92 -19.83
N GLY A 404 -9.11 24.79 -18.57
CA GLY A 404 -10.34 24.08 -18.20
C GLY A 404 -10.27 22.56 -18.26
N ARG A 405 -9.08 21.96 -18.43
CA ARG A 405 -8.90 20.49 -18.43
C ARG A 405 -9.00 19.86 -17.04
N ILE A 406 -8.75 20.60 -15.98
CA ILE A 406 -8.93 20.10 -14.62
C ILE A 406 -10.43 20.04 -14.34
N ALA A 407 -10.92 18.82 -14.15
CA ALA A 407 -12.33 18.54 -13.93
C ALA A 407 -12.68 18.42 -12.44
N ALA A 408 -11.74 17.93 -11.61
CA ALA A 408 -11.95 17.76 -10.20
C ALA A 408 -10.66 17.98 -9.39
N LEU A 409 -10.82 18.47 -8.16
CA LEU A 409 -9.84 18.44 -7.10
C LEU A 409 -10.35 17.45 -6.04
N VAL A 410 -9.58 16.42 -5.79
CA VAL A 410 -9.85 15.41 -4.77
C VAL A 410 -8.83 15.57 -3.65
N VAL A 411 -9.32 15.70 -2.42
CA VAL A 411 -8.49 15.86 -1.23
C VAL A 411 -8.82 14.77 -0.23
N VAL A 412 -7.82 14.06 0.24
CA VAL A 412 -7.99 12.89 1.13
C VAL A 412 -7.21 13.10 2.43
N GLY A 413 -7.76 12.57 3.52
CA GLY A 413 -7.12 12.57 4.83
C GLY A 413 -7.07 13.96 5.49
N GLU A 414 -6.04 14.22 6.25
CA GLU A 414 -5.89 15.44 7.05
C GLU A 414 -5.79 16.75 6.24
N LEU A 415 -5.37 16.67 4.98
CA LEU A 415 -5.27 17.85 4.13
C LEU A 415 -6.62 18.55 3.90
N ARG A 416 -7.73 17.86 4.09
CA ARG A 416 -9.10 18.42 4.01
C ARG A 416 -9.34 19.55 5.01
N ASN A 417 -8.60 19.56 6.12
CA ASN A 417 -8.73 20.58 7.18
C ASN A 417 -8.12 21.93 6.79
N ARG A 418 -7.35 21.98 5.69
CA ARG A 418 -6.75 23.22 5.15
C ARG A 418 -7.76 23.98 4.28
N THR A 419 -8.94 24.24 4.80
CA THR A 419 -10.12 24.76 4.07
C THR A 419 -9.83 26.02 3.28
N ASP A 420 -9.18 27.03 3.88
CA ASP A 420 -8.91 28.31 3.22
C ASP A 420 -8.00 28.14 2.00
N TYR A 421 -6.97 27.30 2.13
CA TYR A 421 -6.08 26.98 1.03
C TYR A 421 -6.83 26.22 -0.08
N LEU A 422 -7.61 25.22 0.29
CA LEU A 422 -8.37 24.40 -0.67
C LEU A 422 -9.40 25.22 -1.43
N TRP A 423 -10.10 26.13 -0.77
CA TRP A 423 -11.06 27.02 -1.42
C TRP A 423 -10.38 28.03 -2.35
N SER A 424 -9.23 28.56 -1.94
CA SER A 424 -8.42 29.42 -2.80
C SER A 424 -7.96 28.67 -4.06
N LEU A 425 -7.42 27.45 -3.87
CA LEU A 425 -6.99 26.58 -4.96
C LEU A 425 -8.16 26.22 -5.89
N ALA A 426 -9.29 25.78 -5.33
CA ALA A 426 -10.48 25.43 -6.11
C ALA A 426 -10.97 26.60 -6.98
N ARG A 427 -11.04 27.81 -6.40
CA ARG A 427 -11.41 29.04 -7.14
C ARG A 427 -10.41 29.36 -8.25
N SER A 428 -9.11 29.25 -7.98
CA SER A 428 -8.08 29.51 -8.99
C SER A 428 -8.18 28.57 -10.20
N LEU A 429 -8.72 27.37 -9.99
CA LEU A 429 -8.93 26.33 -10.99
C LEU A 429 -10.33 26.34 -11.61
N ASN A 430 -11.17 27.31 -11.25
CA ASN A 430 -12.58 27.41 -11.69
C ASN A 430 -13.40 26.15 -11.33
N LEU A 431 -13.16 25.63 -10.12
CA LEU A 431 -13.94 24.53 -9.53
C LEU A 431 -15.04 25.10 -8.63
N SER A 432 -15.84 24.20 -8.04
CA SER A 432 -16.88 24.58 -7.06
C SER A 432 -16.25 25.23 -5.81
N ASP A 433 -16.90 26.25 -5.28
CA ASP A 433 -16.42 26.95 -4.06
C ASP A 433 -16.43 26.04 -2.82
N ARG A 434 -17.26 24.98 -2.86
CA ARG A 434 -17.36 23.96 -1.81
C ARG A 434 -17.29 22.58 -2.45
N PRO A 435 -16.90 21.53 -1.71
CA PRO A 435 -16.91 20.17 -2.22
C PRO A 435 -18.32 19.80 -2.70
N LEU A 436 -18.42 19.23 -3.90
CA LEU A 436 -19.67 18.68 -4.42
C LEU A 436 -19.97 17.30 -3.83
N LEU A 437 -18.93 16.53 -3.55
CA LEU A 437 -19.01 15.23 -2.92
C LEU A 437 -18.05 15.17 -1.74
N SER A 438 -18.46 14.57 -0.66
CA SER A 438 -17.61 14.39 0.53
C SER A 438 -17.92 13.09 1.27
N SER A 439 -16.92 12.61 1.99
CA SER A 439 -17.05 11.51 2.96
C SER A 439 -16.25 11.85 4.21
N SER A 440 -16.17 10.91 5.16
CA SER A 440 -15.37 11.06 6.38
C SER A 440 -13.88 11.30 6.11
N ASP A 441 -13.35 10.89 4.96
CA ASP A 441 -11.91 10.99 4.61
C ASP A 441 -11.63 11.70 3.30
N THR A 442 -12.64 12.05 2.51
CA THR A 442 -12.46 12.56 1.14
C THR A 442 -13.36 13.75 0.85
N GLN A 443 -12.84 14.74 0.14
CA GLN A 443 -13.58 15.86 -0.44
C GLN A 443 -13.29 15.94 -1.94
N CYS A 444 -14.34 16.19 -2.75
CA CYS A 444 -14.22 16.35 -4.19
C CYS A 444 -14.89 17.64 -4.64
N PHE A 445 -14.07 18.56 -5.16
CA PHE A 445 -14.51 19.80 -5.81
C PHE A 445 -14.59 19.54 -7.31
N LEU A 446 -15.68 19.95 -7.96
CA LEU A 446 -15.91 19.70 -9.38
C LEU A 446 -15.86 21.01 -10.19
N ALA A 447 -15.37 20.93 -11.43
CA ALA A 447 -15.37 22.08 -12.33
C ALA A 447 -16.78 22.66 -12.52
N GLN A 448 -16.90 23.99 -12.42
CA GLN A 448 -18.19 24.72 -12.51
C GLN A 448 -19.03 24.28 -13.72
N ARG A 449 -18.36 24.07 -14.88
CA ARG A 449 -18.99 23.61 -16.13
C ARG A 449 -19.69 22.25 -16.03
N LEU A 450 -19.27 21.40 -15.10
CA LEU A 450 -19.76 20.02 -14.95
C LEU A 450 -20.87 19.89 -13.90
N ILE A 451 -21.02 20.86 -13.00
CA ILE A 451 -21.94 20.77 -11.87
C ILE A 451 -23.39 20.47 -12.29
N PRO A 452 -24.00 21.17 -13.29
CA PRO A 452 -25.39 20.92 -13.65
C PRO A 452 -25.66 19.51 -14.16
N SER A 453 -24.73 18.97 -14.97
CA SER A 453 -24.85 17.60 -15.48
C SER A 453 -24.54 16.56 -14.40
N ALA A 454 -23.53 16.83 -13.56
CA ALA A 454 -23.14 15.95 -12.46
C ALA A 454 -24.28 15.76 -11.46
N LEU A 455 -24.97 16.83 -11.05
CA LEU A 455 -26.10 16.75 -10.12
C LEU A 455 -27.22 15.86 -10.66
N LYS A 456 -27.56 15.98 -11.97
CA LYS A 456 -28.57 15.10 -12.60
C LYS A 456 -28.15 13.62 -12.59
N ILE A 457 -26.86 13.35 -12.82
CA ILE A 457 -26.33 11.98 -12.84
C ILE A 457 -26.30 11.41 -11.42
N LEU A 458 -25.85 12.19 -10.44
CA LEU A 458 -25.69 11.78 -9.05
C LEU A 458 -27.03 11.48 -8.36
N GLN A 459 -28.13 12.08 -8.83
CA GLN A 459 -29.48 11.74 -8.34
C GLN A 459 -29.86 10.27 -8.66
N ASN A 460 -29.26 9.66 -9.69
CA ASN A 460 -29.55 8.31 -10.14
C ASN A 460 -28.47 7.28 -9.75
N ILE A 461 -27.39 7.69 -9.08
CA ILE A 461 -26.32 6.80 -8.61
C ILE A 461 -26.47 6.61 -7.10
N PRO A 462 -26.61 5.37 -6.61
CA PRO A 462 -26.62 5.14 -5.17
C PRO A 462 -25.24 5.48 -4.58
N LEU A 463 -25.21 6.46 -3.69
CA LEU A 463 -24.04 6.85 -2.91
C LEU A 463 -24.11 6.18 -1.53
N HIS A 464 -23.06 5.44 -1.15
CA HIS A 464 -22.98 4.70 0.10
C HIS A 464 -22.07 5.35 1.15
N THR A 465 -20.91 5.83 0.69
CA THR A 465 -19.89 6.46 1.55
C THR A 465 -19.73 7.96 1.24
N LEU A 466 -20.12 8.37 0.06
CA LEU A 466 -20.11 9.76 -0.39
C LEU A 466 -21.47 10.42 -0.12
N ALA A 467 -21.43 11.70 0.25
CA ALA A 467 -22.60 12.57 0.36
C ALA A 467 -22.44 13.77 -0.58
N LEU A 468 -23.56 14.31 -1.06
CA LEU A 468 -23.57 15.57 -1.79
C LEU A 468 -23.36 16.74 -0.84
N GLY A 469 -22.48 17.67 -1.21
CA GLY A 469 -22.22 18.90 -0.47
C GLY A 469 -21.05 18.83 0.52
N THR A 470 -21.02 19.79 1.46
CA THR A 470 -19.99 19.86 2.49
C THR A 470 -20.03 18.63 3.40
N PRO A 471 -18.90 18.22 3.98
CA PRO A 471 -18.86 17.15 4.97
C PRO A 471 -19.92 17.39 6.06
N ALA A 472 -20.49 16.31 6.56
CA ALA A 472 -21.29 16.41 7.76
C ALA A 472 -20.46 17.00 8.90
N ALA A 473 -21.09 17.79 9.76
CA ALA A 473 -20.39 18.39 10.90
C ALA A 473 -19.77 17.33 11.85
N SER A 474 -20.30 16.10 11.81
CA SER A 474 -19.81 14.93 12.55
C SER A 474 -18.62 14.20 11.91
N ASP A 475 -18.18 14.59 10.72
CA ASP A 475 -17.02 13.96 10.08
C ASP A 475 -15.72 14.41 10.75
N ILE A 476 -15.19 13.59 11.63
CA ILE A 476 -13.97 13.83 12.40
C ILE A 476 -12.80 13.07 11.78
N PRO A 477 -11.66 13.73 11.50
CA PRO A 477 -10.48 13.06 10.99
C PRO A 477 -10.03 11.89 11.87
N GLY A 478 -9.79 10.73 11.25
CA GLY A 478 -9.32 9.53 11.95
C GLY A 478 -10.43 8.70 12.61
N VAL A 479 -11.67 9.18 12.68
CA VAL A 479 -12.82 8.42 13.19
C VAL A 479 -13.55 7.76 12.04
N LYS A 480 -13.67 6.44 12.09
CA LYS A 480 -14.38 5.67 11.05
C LYS A 480 -15.89 5.92 11.17
N ARG A 481 -16.51 6.39 10.10
CA ARG A 481 -17.97 6.54 10.03
C ARG A 481 -18.62 5.14 9.97
N VAL A 482 -19.46 4.81 10.92
CA VAL A 482 -20.21 3.55 10.98
C VAL A 482 -21.69 3.86 10.83
N ARG A 483 -22.28 3.37 9.77
CA ARG A 483 -23.69 3.52 9.43
C ARG A 483 -24.46 2.28 9.86
N TYR A 484 -25.62 2.48 10.48
CA TYR A 484 -26.53 1.40 10.84
C TYR A 484 -27.80 1.51 10.01
N GLU A 485 -28.21 0.40 9.42
CA GLU A 485 -29.55 0.24 8.86
C GLU A 485 -30.52 0.08 10.04
N VAL A 486 -31.47 0.98 10.15
CA VAL A 486 -32.42 1.02 11.28
C VAL A 486 -33.21 -0.30 11.40
N ALA A 487 -33.58 -0.90 10.28
CA ALA A 487 -34.24 -2.22 10.27
C ALA A 487 -33.45 -3.36 10.93
N LYS A 488 -32.12 -3.23 11.01
CA LYS A 488 -31.25 -4.22 11.69
C LYS A 488 -31.08 -3.95 13.19
N LEU A 489 -31.60 -2.84 13.67
CA LEU A 489 -31.54 -2.42 15.06
C LEU A 489 -32.89 -2.63 15.76
N GLU A 490 -33.85 -3.33 15.13
CA GLU A 490 -35.16 -3.66 15.73
C GLU A 490 -34.97 -4.32 17.10
N GLY A 491 -35.72 -3.84 18.08
CA GLY A 491 -35.60 -4.27 19.48
C GLY A 491 -34.58 -3.50 20.32
N ASN A 492 -33.90 -2.47 19.76
CA ASN A 492 -33.07 -1.57 20.55
C ASN A 492 -33.95 -0.55 21.27
N ASP A 493 -33.97 -0.59 22.61
CA ASP A 493 -34.76 0.28 23.49
C ASP A 493 -34.52 1.78 23.28
N ALA A 494 -33.47 2.17 22.59
CA ALA A 494 -33.18 3.56 22.23
C ALA A 494 -34.25 4.15 21.30
N PHE A 495 -34.92 3.33 20.47
CA PHE A 495 -35.96 3.81 19.54
C PHE A 495 -37.27 4.22 20.22
N ASP A 496 -37.54 3.73 21.44
CA ASP A 496 -38.69 4.13 22.20
C ASP A 496 -38.70 5.63 22.55
N MET A 497 -37.53 6.26 22.47
CA MET A 497 -37.32 7.69 22.77
C MET A 497 -37.25 8.57 21.53
N MET A 498 -37.57 8.05 20.35
CA MET A 498 -37.46 8.74 19.06
C MET A 498 -38.76 8.70 18.28
N HIS A 499 -39.39 9.85 18.10
CA HIS A 499 -40.66 9.97 17.38
C HIS A 499 -40.59 11.09 16.32
N PRO A 500 -40.60 10.77 15.02
CA PRO A 500 -40.69 9.42 14.40
C PRO A 500 -39.44 8.59 14.58
N VAL A 501 -39.47 7.33 14.13
CA VAL A 501 -38.28 6.49 14.08
C VAL A 501 -37.27 7.05 13.03
N PRO A 502 -35.96 7.12 13.31
CA PRO A 502 -34.98 7.64 12.39
C PRO A 502 -34.87 6.77 11.12
N VAL A 503 -34.51 7.37 10.00
CA VAL A 503 -34.25 6.66 8.75
C VAL A 503 -32.81 6.16 8.64
N GLU A 504 -31.90 6.79 9.36
CA GLU A 504 -30.48 6.46 9.34
C GLU A 504 -29.81 6.86 10.66
N ILE A 505 -28.83 6.07 11.11
CA ILE A 505 -27.97 6.38 12.25
C ILE A 505 -26.51 6.21 11.83
N VAL A 506 -25.70 7.20 12.18
CA VAL A 506 -24.25 7.15 12.01
C VAL A 506 -23.62 7.31 13.39
N ALA A 507 -23.10 6.23 13.96
CA ALA A 507 -22.59 6.21 15.32
C ALA A 507 -21.35 5.30 15.41
N PRO A 508 -20.13 5.83 15.34
CA PRO A 508 -18.89 5.04 15.41
C PRO A 508 -18.80 4.16 16.66
N PHE A 509 -19.44 4.59 17.75
CA PHE A 509 -19.43 3.91 19.05
C PHE A 509 -20.75 3.20 19.38
N GLY A 510 -21.65 3.09 18.38
CA GLY A 510 -22.98 2.51 18.58
C GLY A 510 -23.97 3.45 19.25
N ILE A 511 -25.19 2.94 19.44
CA ILE A 511 -26.26 3.62 20.13
C ILE A 511 -26.90 2.64 21.13
N ALA A 512 -27.19 3.07 22.34
CA ALA A 512 -27.80 2.25 23.38
C ALA A 512 -28.65 3.09 24.34
N ALA A 513 -29.69 2.49 24.92
CA ALA A 513 -30.45 3.12 25.99
C ALA A 513 -29.67 3.06 27.31
N SER A 514 -29.80 4.11 28.12
CA SER A 514 -29.33 4.16 29.50
C SER A 514 -30.28 5.00 30.37
N ILE A 515 -30.00 5.11 31.66
CA ILE A 515 -30.78 5.89 32.61
C ILE A 515 -29.87 6.94 33.24
N VAL A 516 -30.28 8.20 33.17
CA VAL A 516 -29.61 9.35 33.80
C VAL A 516 -30.62 10.08 34.66
N ASP A 517 -30.36 10.21 35.95
CA ASP A 517 -31.23 10.86 36.93
C ASP A 517 -32.69 10.37 36.88
N GLY A 518 -32.87 9.06 36.66
CA GLY A 518 -34.19 8.43 36.57
C GLY A 518 -34.90 8.56 35.23
N HIS A 519 -34.33 9.28 34.27
CA HIS A 519 -34.84 9.43 32.91
C HIS A 519 -34.15 8.46 31.94
N ARG A 520 -34.93 7.86 31.05
CA ARG A 520 -34.36 7.06 29.93
C ARG A 520 -33.76 8.00 28.91
N VAL A 521 -32.53 7.71 28.50
CA VAL A 521 -31.79 8.46 27.49
C VAL A 521 -31.17 7.50 26.49
N PHE A 522 -30.92 7.95 25.27
CA PHE A 522 -30.11 7.18 24.34
C PHE A 522 -28.74 7.82 24.17
N ASN A 523 -27.70 6.98 24.34
CA ASN A 523 -26.33 7.41 24.24
C ASN A 523 -26.02 7.77 22.80
N ALA A 524 -25.42 8.93 22.60
CA ALA A 524 -24.97 9.46 21.32
C ALA A 524 -23.54 9.99 21.46
N HIS A 525 -22.60 9.08 21.76
CA HIS A 525 -21.20 9.44 21.93
C HIS A 525 -20.68 10.17 20.68
N ALA A 526 -20.12 11.35 20.89
CA ALA A 526 -19.64 12.16 19.77
C ALA A 526 -18.42 11.53 19.07
N PRO A 527 -18.39 11.50 17.72
CA PRO A 527 -19.42 12.00 16.82
C PRO A 527 -20.56 11.00 16.59
N THR A 528 -21.79 11.45 16.66
CA THR A 528 -22.97 10.64 16.30
C THR A 528 -23.96 11.50 15.52
N GLU A 529 -24.65 10.92 14.54
CA GLU A 529 -25.78 11.51 13.82
C GLU A 529 -26.99 10.60 13.88
N VAL A 530 -28.13 11.17 14.18
CA VAL A 530 -29.45 10.53 14.09
C VAL A 530 -30.28 11.30 13.06
N ILE A 531 -30.68 10.64 11.99
CA ILE A 531 -31.26 11.26 10.80
C ILE A 531 -32.72 10.84 10.65
N PHE A 532 -33.58 11.83 10.55
CA PHE A 532 -35.01 11.62 10.37
C PHE A 532 -35.48 12.19 9.04
N GLN A 533 -36.45 11.52 8.42
CA GLN A 533 -37.19 12.08 7.31
C GLN A 533 -38.33 12.93 7.88
N LEU A 534 -38.40 14.20 7.49
CA LEU A 534 -39.51 15.04 7.92
C LEU A 534 -40.82 14.56 7.30
N THR A 535 -41.86 14.49 8.15
CA THR A 535 -43.23 14.28 7.71
C THR A 535 -43.83 15.61 7.24
N PRO A 536 -44.62 15.62 6.16
CA PRO A 536 -45.29 16.83 5.73
C PRO A 536 -46.14 17.45 6.87
N GLY A 537 -45.95 18.73 7.12
CA GLY A 537 -46.68 19.45 8.13
C GLY A 537 -46.04 19.50 9.52
N ALA A 538 -44.87 18.88 9.72
CA ALA A 538 -44.10 19.02 10.96
C ALA A 538 -43.71 20.47 11.21
N ARG A 539 -43.91 20.96 12.45
CA ARG A 539 -43.69 22.37 12.82
C ARG A 539 -42.76 22.57 14.00
N THR A 540 -42.65 21.59 14.88
CA THR A 540 -41.89 21.75 16.13
C THR A 540 -41.04 20.53 16.42
N VAL A 541 -39.92 20.76 17.06
CA VAL A 541 -39.01 19.73 17.58
C VAL A 541 -38.88 19.94 19.09
N GLN A 542 -38.97 18.86 19.83
CA GLN A 542 -38.72 18.84 21.27
C GLN A 542 -37.76 17.69 21.59
N THR A 543 -36.75 17.92 22.46
CA THR A 543 -35.80 16.90 22.92
C THR A 543 -35.10 17.32 24.20
N GLY A 544 -34.70 16.36 25.01
CA GLY A 544 -33.71 16.56 26.07
C GLY A 544 -32.32 16.17 25.58
N TYR A 545 -31.28 16.78 26.15
CA TYR A 545 -29.88 16.50 25.79
C TYR A 545 -28.95 16.78 26.97
N GLY A 546 -27.74 16.17 26.94
CA GLY A 546 -26.75 16.37 27.99
C GLY A 546 -25.58 15.39 27.87
N LEU A 547 -24.70 15.43 28.88
CA LEU A 547 -23.58 14.48 29.00
C LEU A 547 -23.81 13.58 30.22
N LEU A 548 -23.38 12.32 30.09
CA LEU A 548 -23.41 11.37 31.20
C LEU A 548 -22.57 11.90 32.38
N PRO A 549 -23.07 11.86 33.64
CA PRO A 549 -22.31 12.33 34.81
C PRO A 549 -20.91 11.71 34.92
N SER A 550 -20.76 10.44 34.56
CA SER A 550 -19.48 9.73 34.53
C SER A 550 -18.43 10.34 33.59
N ALA A 551 -18.86 11.16 32.62
CA ALA A 551 -17.93 11.82 31.69
C ALA A 551 -17.12 12.95 32.36
N TYR A 552 -17.65 13.58 33.41
CA TYR A 552 -17.05 14.75 34.04
C TYR A 552 -16.87 14.67 35.58
N GLU A 553 -17.48 13.69 36.24
CA GLU A 553 -17.39 13.55 37.71
C GLU A 553 -16.13 12.81 38.16
N ASN A 554 -15.49 12.03 37.29
CA ASN A 554 -14.32 11.19 37.63
C ASN A 554 -12.97 11.87 37.35
N GLY A 555 -12.93 13.20 37.22
CA GLY A 555 -11.70 13.95 36.96
C GLY A 555 -11.14 13.78 35.55
N HIS A 556 -11.98 13.37 34.61
CA HIS A 556 -11.60 13.28 33.20
C HIS A 556 -11.46 14.67 32.54
N GLU A 557 -10.48 14.83 31.68
CA GLU A 557 -10.33 16.03 30.85
C GLU A 557 -11.30 15.94 29.65
N LEU A 558 -12.49 16.48 29.85
CA LEU A 558 -13.51 16.61 28.82
C LEU A 558 -13.42 18.00 28.18
N GLU A 559 -13.27 18.05 26.85
CA GLU A 559 -13.25 19.33 26.11
C GLU A 559 -14.64 19.90 25.83
N GLY A 560 -15.69 19.14 26.10
CA GLY A 560 -17.08 19.48 25.84
C GLY A 560 -17.63 18.84 24.56
N VAL A 561 -18.94 18.90 24.42
CA VAL A 561 -19.69 18.36 23.28
C VAL A 561 -20.64 19.44 22.71
N ARG A 562 -20.63 19.55 21.39
CA ARG A 562 -21.57 20.42 20.65
C ARG A 562 -22.76 19.59 20.19
N PHE A 563 -23.96 20.04 20.55
CA PHE A 563 -25.24 19.50 20.11
C PHE A 563 -25.74 20.37 18.96
N LEU A 564 -25.85 19.79 17.77
CA LEU A 564 -26.19 20.50 16.55
C LEU A 564 -27.41 19.83 15.89
N VAL A 565 -28.43 20.63 15.50
CA VAL A 565 -29.52 20.13 14.67
C VAL A 565 -29.62 20.93 13.39
N GLU A 566 -29.60 20.22 12.28
CA GLU A 566 -29.61 20.79 10.92
C GLU A 566 -30.79 20.25 10.12
N LEU A 567 -31.42 21.12 9.35
CA LEU A 567 -32.37 20.76 8.30
C LEU A 567 -31.62 20.70 6.95
N ILE A 568 -31.71 19.56 6.26
CA ILE A 568 -31.22 19.40 4.89
C ILE A 568 -32.41 19.32 3.96
N ARG A 569 -32.58 20.33 3.10
CA ARG A 569 -33.60 20.38 2.08
C ARG A 569 -33.31 19.44 0.92
N PRO A 570 -34.31 19.07 0.10
CA PRO A 570 -34.06 18.27 -1.11
C PRO A 570 -33.06 18.92 -2.09
N SER A 571 -32.87 20.23 -2.03
CA SER A 571 -31.87 20.99 -2.80
C SER A 571 -30.43 20.78 -2.31
N GLY A 572 -30.23 20.13 -1.15
CA GLY A 572 -28.92 20.00 -0.49
C GLY A 572 -28.58 21.19 0.41
N GLU A 573 -29.42 22.23 0.46
CA GLU A 573 -29.23 23.37 1.35
C GLU A 573 -29.36 22.94 2.81
N ARG A 574 -28.41 23.38 3.66
CA ARG A 574 -28.39 23.13 5.10
C ARG A 574 -28.78 24.39 5.87
N THR A 575 -29.68 24.24 6.82
CA THR A 575 -30.10 25.29 7.76
C THR A 575 -29.89 24.79 9.18
N VAL A 576 -29.09 25.50 9.96
CA VAL A 576 -28.92 25.20 11.40
C VAL A 576 -30.19 25.62 12.13
N LEU A 577 -30.80 24.69 12.87
CA LEU A 577 -32.00 24.89 13.66
C LEU A 577 -31.70 25.05 15.15
N PHE A 578 -30.69 24.35 15.63
CA PHE A 578 -30.25 24.36 17.02
C PHE A 578 -28.74 24.14 17.08
N ASP A 579 -28.04 24.86 17.96
CA ASP A 579 -26.62 24.78 18.15
C ASP A 579 -26.26 25.14 19.59
N GLN A 580 -25.83 24.17 20.38
CA GLN A 580 -25.47 24.35 21.78
C GLN A 580 -24.20 23.57 22.11
N PHE A 581 -23.26 24.23 22.78
CA PHE A 581 -22.04 23.61 23.28
C PHE A 581 -22.13 23.44 24.79
N LEU A 582 -21.86 22.24 25.31
CA LEU A 582 -21.80 21.94 26.74
C LEU A 582 -20.39 21.49 27.14
N ASN A 583 -19.89 22.08 28.24
CA ASN A 583 -18.62 21.69 28.86
C ASN A 583 -18.75 21.60 30.39
N PRO A 584 -19.37 20.53 30.93
CA PRO A 584 -19.68 20.41 32.35
C PRO A 584 -18.45 20.29 33.25
N SER A 585 -17.27 20.01 32.71
CA SER A 585 -16.00 20.02 33.46
C SER A 585 -15.60 21.43 33.85
N HIS A 586 -15.85 22.43 33.00
CA HIS A 586 -15.44 23.81 33.19
C HIS A 586 -16.64 24.72 33.59
N GLN A 587 -17.85 24.36 33.19
CA GLN A 587 -19.08 25.14 33.47
C GLN A 587 -20.11 24.28 34.21
N PRO A 588 -20.29 24.47 35.51
CA PRO A 588 -21.29 23.72 36.29
C PRO A 588 -22.71 23.85 35.78
N ALA A 589 -23.06 24.95 35.13
CA ALA A 589 -24.38 25.16 34.51
C ALA A 589 -24.68 24.21 33.35
N ASP A 590 -23.65 23.61 32.75
CA ASP A 590 -23.76 22.66 31.63
C ASP A 590 -23.98 21.20 32.10
N ARG A 591 -24.07 20.99 33.43
CA ARG A 591 -24.33 19.68 34.04
C ARG A 591 -25.81 19.33 34.05
N GLY A 592 -26.08 18.02 33.99
CA GLY A 592 -27.43 17.49 34.00
C GLY A 592 -28.13 17.53 32.65
N MET A 593 -29.44 17.36 32.69
CA MET A 593 -30.29 17.33 31.51
C MET A 593 -30.79 18.72 31.14
N HIS A 594 -30.58 19.08 29.87
CA HIS A 594 -31.12 20.29 29.27
C HIS A 594 -32.30 19.95 28.35
N GLN A 595 -33.20 20.90 28.16
CA GLN A 595 -34.34 20.78 27.26
C GLN A 595 -34.21 21.76 26.11
N ALA A 596 -34.55 21.29 24.91
CA ALA A 596 -34.60 22.09 23.70
C ALA A 596 -35.97 21.95 23.05
N GLN A 597 -36.55 23.08 22.68
CA GLN A 597 -37.74 23.16 21.85
C GLN A 597 -37.53 24.28 20.82
N PHE A 598 -37.75 23.99 19.56
CA PHE A 598 -37.60 24.96 18.48
C PHE A 598 -38.56 24.66 17.33
N ASP A 599 -38.88 25.71 16.57
CA ASP A 599 -39.82 25.64 15.46
C ASP A 599 -39.09 25.29 14.16
N LEU A 600 -39.75 24.51 13.33
CA LEU A 600 -39.31 24.24 11.97
C LEU A 600 -39.73 25.38 11.04
N PRO A 601 -38.92 25.72 10.01
CA PRO A 601 -39.32 26.68 8.98
C PRO A 601 -40.66 26.30 8.32
N ALA A 602 -41.42 27.28 7.91
CA ALA A 602 -42.67 27.05 7.17
C ALA A 602 -42.38 26.21 5.93
N GLN A 603 -43.16 25.14 5.71
CA GLN A 603 -42.96 24.17 4.63
C GLN A 603 -41.57 23.46 4.68
N ALA A 604 -41.10 23.12 5.89
CA ALA A 604 -39.87 22.33 6.05
C ALA A 604 -40.05 20.96 5.37
N GLU A 605 -39.21 20.69 4.38
CA GLU A 605 -39.16 19.42 3.68
C GLU A 605 -37.71 18.93 3.67
N GLY A 606 -37.53 17.61 3.64
CA GLY A 606 -36.20 16.99 3.57
C GLY A 606 -35.86 16.16 4.81
N ARG A 607 -34.61 16.24 5.27
CA ARG A 607 -34.10 15.47 6.41
C ARG A 607 -33.68 16.40 7.53
N ILE A 608 -33.93 16.00 8.77
CA ILE A 608 -33.40 16.66 9.96
C ILE A 608 -32.37 15.75 10.61
N ILE A 609 -31.20 16.30 10.95
CA ILE A 609 -30.08 15.60 11.52
C ILE A 609 -29.79 16.13 12.92
N PHE A 610 -29.78 15.24 13.89
CA PHE A 610 -29.32 15.49 15.25
C PHE A 610 -27.90 14.98 15.40
N SER A 611 -26.98 15.88 15.63
CA SER A 611 -25.53 15.56 15.72
C SER A 611 -25.00 15.85 17.10
N THR A 612 -24.18 14.97 17.64
CA THR A 612 -23.24 15.24 18.72
C THR A 612 -21.83 15.32 18.19
N LEU A 613 -21.12 16.39 18.49
CA LEU A 613 -19.78 16.68 17.95
C LEU A 613 -18.79 16.89 19.09
N PRO A 614 -17.54 16.45 18.97
CA PRO A 614 -16.51 16.74 19.98
C PRO A 614 -16.16 18.22 20.02
N GLY A 615 -15.46 18.64 21.08
CA GLY A 615 -14.96 19.99 21.27
C GLY A 615 -13.95 20.45 20.20
N PRO A 616 -13.41 21.68 20.36
CA PRO A 616 -12.65 22.38 19.30
C PRO A 616 -11.42 21.62 18.79
N ASN A 617 -10.77 20.83 19.63
CA ASN A 617 -9.57 20.07 19.25
C ASN A 617 -9.89 18.67 18.73
N HIS A 618 -11.16 18.37 18.48
CA HIS A 618 -11.64 17.06 18.00
C HIS A 618 -11.27 15.87 18.92
N ASN A 619 -11.01 16.12 20.18
CA ASN A 619 -10.82 15.05 21.16
C ASN A 619 -12.15 14.32 21.40
N ILE A 620 -12.17 13.03 21.14
CA ILE A 620 -13.36 12.18 21.30
C ILE A 620 -13.42 11.47 22.66
N SER A 621 -12.40 11.64 23.51
CA SER A 621 -12.35 10.99 24.81
C SER A 621 -13.41 11.57 25.75
N PHE A 622 -14.14 10.67 26.40
CA PHE A 622 -15.19 11.00 27.39
C PHE A 622 -16.36 11.84 26.86
N ASN A 623 -16.53 12.00 25.56
CA ASN A 623 -17.63 12.73 24.94
C ASN A 623 -18.94 11.91 24.97
N TRP A 624 -19.30 11.40 26.15
CA TRP A 624 -20.46 10.55 26.38
C TRP A 624 -21.74 11.37 26.47
N ALA A 625 -22.16 11.84 25.30
CA ALA A 625 -23.39 12.61 25.13
C ALA A 625 -24.63 11.71 25.03
N TYR A 626 -25.79 12.29 25.30
CA TYR A 626 -27.07 11.63 25.11
C TYR A 626 -28.13 12.61 24.60
N TRP A 627 -29.16 12.05 23.96
CA TRP A 627 -30.44 12.69 23.70
C TRP A 627 -31.58 11.91 24.38
N THR A 628 -32.70 12.53 24.60
CA THR A 628 -33.90 11.86 25.12
C THR A 628 -35.18 12.52 24.60
N ASP A 629 -36.29 11.76 24.63
CA ASP A 629 -37.66 12.23 24.31
C ASP A 629 -37.72 13.04 23.00
N LEU A 630 -36.97 12.60 22.01
CA LEU A 630 -36.87 13.28 20.73
C LEU A 630 -38.17 13.13 19.96
N THR A 631 -38.88 14.26 19.79
CA THR A 631 -40.18 14.31 19.14
C THR A 631 -40.19 15.38 18.06
N ILE A 632 -40.62 15.02 16.85
CA ILE A 632 -40.82 15.90 15.71
C ILE A 632 -42.30 15.87 15.34
N ARG A 633 -43.00 17.00 15.54
CA ARG A 633 -44.45 17.13 15.34
C ARG A 633 -44.80 18.18 14.32
#